data_ff553ac724d71433f42e346cb23bf4f6
#
_entry.id   ff553ac724d71433f42e346cb23bf4f6
#
_cell.length_a   1.000
_cell.length_b   1.000
_cell.length_c   1.000
_cell.angle_alpha   90.00
_cell.angle_beta   90.00
_cell.angle_gamma   90.00
#
_symmetry.space_group_name_H-M   'P 1'
#
loop_
_entity.id
_entity.type
_entity.pdbx_description
1 polymer ?
#
loop_
_entity_poly.entity_id
_entity_poly.type
_entity_poly.pdbx_seq_one_letter_code
_entity_poly.pdbx_strand_id
1 'polypeptide(L)'
;DELVKEGHIDFVTFHQSFSYEDFVEGIRALSNETAQLEYKVEPGVFKRLCDTARTADIPISTGIRNKPKIWKISINGTADTPTRRYCLAHNEARIGWGSTGDLANQKYEEGDYYKSLGSNDRSTLNSFAQDMEPGDIVICIRSVELIEAIGVVSGQYRFEQDVPGGVRDDYQHVRPVNWLYTDVGLSILPLNDDTQFTQKTIYPIDRFSWSDLLVYLQQSGKQPLEA
;
A
#
# COMPACT_ATOMS: atom_id res chain seq x y z
N ASP A 1 2.79 -25.81 -12.31
CA ASP A 1 3.19 -25.97 -10.91
C ASP A 1 2.89 -24.72 -10.13
N GLU A 2 2.11 -24.89 -9.07
CA GLU A 2 1.63 -23.80 -8.21
C GLU A 2 2.81 -23.12 -7.51
N LEU A 3 3.76 -23.89 -6.98
CA LEU A 3 4.96 -23.38 -6.31
C LEU A 3 5.86 -22.48 -7.18
N VAL A 4 5.89 -22.70 -8.49
CA VAL A 4 6.62 -21.83 -9.41
C VAL A 4 5.88 -20.51 -9.61
N LYS A 5 4.54 -20.54 -9.71
CA LYS A 5 3.70 -19.34 -9.84
C LYS A 5 3.74 -18.49 -8.57
N GLU A 6 3.85 -19.12 -7.42
CA GLU A 6 3.95 -18.48 -6.11
C GLU A 6 5.37 -17.98 -5.78
N GLY A 7 6.35 -18.25 -6.66
CA GLY A 7 7.73 -17.80 -6.47
C GLY A 7 8.53 -18.59 -5.43
N HIS A 8 8.03 -19.77 -5.00
CA HIS A 8 8.75 -20.66 -4.07
C HIS A 8 9.82 -21.50 -4.75
N ILE A 9 9.72 -21.64 -6.07
CA ILE A 9 10.71 -22.35 -6.91
C ILE A 9 11.01 -21.46 -8.12
N ASP A 10 12.30 -21.28 -8.42
CA ASP A 10 12.76 -20.63 -9.63
C ASP A 10 13.80 -21.51 -10.35
N PHE A 11 13.89 -21.37 -11.66
CA PHE A 11 14.81 -22.12 -12.47
C PHE A 11 15.83 -21.18 -13.12
N VAL A 12 17.11 -21.52 -12.94
CA VAL A 12 18.22 -20.75 -13.48
C VAL A 12 19.11 -21.64 -14.35
N THR A 13 19.45 -21.15 -15.53
CA THR A 13 20.48 -21.78 -16.35
C THR A 13 21.73 -20.94 -16.28
N PHE A 14 22.79 -21.52 -15.70
CA PHE A 14 24.10 -20.89 -15.68
C PHE A 14 24.77 -21.02 -17.06
N HIS A 15 25.02 -19.88 -17.66
CA HIS A 15 25.78 -19.77 -18.91
C HIS A 15 26.89 -18.72 -18.75
N GLN A 16 27.80 -18.62 -19.74
CA GLN A 16 29.02 -17.80 -19.62
C GLN A 16 28.77 -16.31 -19.32
N SER A 17 27.60 -15.77 -19.67
CA SER A 17 27.24 -14.39 -19.39
C SER A 17 26.33 -14.21 -18.15
N PHE A 18 26.06 -15.28 -17.40
CA PHE A 18 25.29 -15.20 -16.15
C PHE A 18 26.17 -14.63 -15.05
N SER A 19 25.80 -13.47 -14.53
CA SER A 19 26.62 -12.69 -13.61
C SER A 19 26.12 -12.75 -12.17
N TYR A 20 26.89 -12.19 -11.25
CA TYR A 20 26.48 -11.97 -9.87
C TYR A 20 25.23 -11.09 -9.81
N GLU A 21 25.16 -10.10 -10.68
CA GLU A 21 24.05 -9.17 -10.79
C GLU A 21 22.73 -9.85 -11.17
N ASP A 22 22.80 -10.90 -11.99
CA ASP A 22 21.61 -11.69 -12.36
C ASP A 22 21.20 -12.66 -11.24
N PHE A 23 22.14 -13.10 -10.40
CA PHE A 23 21.88 -14.06 -9.34
C PHE A 23 21.48 -13.40 -8.02
N VAL A 24 22.22 -12.42 -7.55
CA VAL A 24 21.98 -11.75 -6.26
C VAL A 24 21.26 -10.42 -6.43
N GLU A 25 21.94 -9.41 -6.95
CA GLU A 25 21.35 -8.10 -7.25
C GLU A 25 22.25 -7.30 -8.16
N GLY A 26 21.68 -6.50 -9.03
CA GLY A 26 22.41 -5.69 -10.00
C GLY A 26 21.81 -4.32 -10.22
N ILE A 27 22.63 -3.38 -10.70
CA ILE A 27 22.20 -2.05 -11.09
C ILE A 27 21.78 -2.07 -12.54
N ARG A 28 20.52 -1.75 -12.82
CA ARG A 28 20.00 -1.58 -14.18
C ARG A 28 19.73 -0.12 -14.50
N ALA A 29 20.18 0.31 -15.66
CA ALA A 29 19.85 1.63 -16.19
C ALA A 29 18.49 1.56 -16.90
N LEU A 30 17.54 2.35 -16.43
CA LEU A 30 16.23 2.53 -17.06
C LEU A 30 16.20 3.90 -17.75
N SER A 31 15.72 3.96 -18.97
CA SER A 31 15.43 5.25 -19.61
C SER A 31 13.99 5.64 -19.31
N ASN A 32 13.80 6.81 -18.72
CA ASN A 32 12.47 7.37 -18.57
C ASN A 32 12.01 8.07 -19.87
N GLU A 33 10.75 8.49 -19.93
CA GLU A 33 10.15 9.16 -21.10
C GLU A 33 10.87 10.48 -21.50
N THR A 34 11.72 11.01 -20.62
CA THR A 34 12.53 12.23 -20.84
C THR A 34 13.97 11.95 -21.28
N ALA A 35 14.29 10.68 -21.63
CA ALA A 35 15.63 10.23 -22.03
C ALA A 35 16.75 10.45 -20.96
N GLN A 36 16.38 10.59 -19.68
CA GLN A 36 17.32 10.57 -18.57
C GLN A 36 17.52 9.12 -18.09
N LEU A 37 18.79 8.76 -17.81
CA LEU A 37 19.16 7.48 -17.26
C LEU A 37 18.90 7.49 -15.76
N GLU A 38 18.03 6.61 -15.32
CA GLU A 38 17.80 6.30 -13.91
C GLU A 38 18.40 4.94 -13.58
N TYR A 39 19.15 4.85 -12.50
CA TYR A 39 19.77 3.61 -12.06
C TYR A 39 18.94 2.98 -10.95
N LYS A 40 18.47 1.77 -11.18
CA LYS A 40 17.70 1.00 -10.19
C LYS A 40 18.42 -0.29 -9.84
N VAL A 41 18.48 -0.59 -8.52
CA VAL A 41 18.94 -1.89 -8.05
C VAL A 41 17.79 -2.89 -8.24
N GLU A 42 18.01 -3.93 -9.05
CA GLU A 42 17.06 -5.02 -9.25
C GLU A 42 17.56 -6.29 -8.55
N PRO A 43 16.69 -6.97 -7.76
CA PRO A 43 17.03 -8.23 -7.12
C PRO A 43 17.17 -9.33 -8.17
N GLY A 44 18.26 -10.08 -8.09
CA GLY A 44 18.48 -11.31 -8.86
C GLY A 44 17.64 -12.49 -8.34
N VAL A 45 17.78 -13.65 -8.99
CA VAL A 45 16.98 -14.85 -8.70
C VAL A 45 17.09 -15.29 -7.27
N PHE A 46 18.30 -15.37 -6.73
CA PHE A 46 18.56 -15.80 -5.35
C PHE A 46 17.94 -14.84 -4.32
N LYS A 47 18.10 -13.55 -4.52
CA LYS A 47 17.54 -12.55 -3.61
C LYS A 47 16.01 -12.60 -3.61
N ARG A 48 15.36 -12.74 -4.79
CA ARG A 48 13.91 -12.94 -4.87
C ARG A 48 13.43 -14.16 -4.10
N LEU A 49 14.12 -15.30 -4.24
CA LEU A 49 13.80 -16.52 -3.48
C LEU A 49 13.96 -16.33 -1.98
N CYS A 50 15.04 -15.66 -1.54
CA CYS A 50 15.25 -15.34 -0.13
C CYS A 50 14.14 -14.42 0.41
N ASP A 51 13.74 -13.42 -0.35
CA ASP A 51 12.67 -12.51 0.05
C ASP A 51 11.32 -13.24 0.12
N THR A 52 11.02 -14.13 -0.83
CA THR A 52 9.85 -15.00 -0.77
C THR A 52 9.90 -15.94 0.46
N ALA A 53 11.04 -16.56 0.74
CA ALA A 53 11.20 -17.43 1.89
C ALA A 53 11.04 -16.69 3.23
N ARG A 54 11.50 -15.45 3.33
CA ARG A 54 11.29 -14.60 4.52
C ARG A 54 9.83 -14.27 4.78
N THR A 55 9.01 -14.24 3.72
CA THR A 55 7.58 -13.95 3.79
C THR A 55 6.71 -15.21 3.89
N ALA A 56 7.30 -16.41 3.72
CA ALA A 56 6.60 -17.69 3.72
C ALA A 56 5.92 -18.05 5.05
N ASP A 57 6.36 -17.47 6.17
CA ASP A 57 5.73 -17.66 7.48
C ASP A 57 4.45 -16.83 7.67
N ILE A 58 4.11 -15.98 6.69
CA ILE A 58 2.84 -15.26 6.71
C ILE A 58 1.83 -16.09 5.91
N PRO A 59 0.70 -16.48 6.52
CA PRO A 59 -0.29 -17.28 5.83
C PRO A 59 -0.66 -16.65 4.49
N ILE A 60 -0.55 -17.40 3.39
CA ILE A 60 -0.97 -17.00 2.03
C ILE A 60 -2.47 -16.58 2.00
N SER A 61 -3.21 -16.89 3.06
CA SER A 61 -4.59 -16.50 3.29
C SER A 61 -4.82 -14.98 3.47
N THR A 62 -3.78 -14.16 3.45
CA THR A 62 -3.92 -12.70 3.66
C THR A 62 -4.49 -11.95 2.44
N GLY A 63 -4.68 -12.60 1.30
CA GLY A 63 -5.19 -11.98 0.08
C GLY A 63 -4.23 -10.98 -0.58
N ILE A 64 -2.94 -11.01 -0.25
CA ILE A 64 -1.91 -10.15 -0.83
C ILE A 64 -1.61 -10.61 -2.25
N ARG A 65 -1.63 -9.69 -3.22
CA ARG A 65 -1.30 -10.00 -4.61
C ARG A 65 0.21 -10.11 -4.84
N ASN A 66 0.59 -10.79 -5.91
CA ASN A 66 1.98 -10.79 -6.35
C ASN A 66 2.40 -9.36 -6.74
N LYS A 67 3.46 -8.84 -6.13
CA LYS A 67 3.95 -7.45 -6.26
C LYS A 67 2.88 -6.42 -5.87
N PRO A 68 2.44 -6.39 -4.61
CA PRO A 68 1.47 -5.43 -4.14
C PRO A 68 2.06 -4.02 -4.19
N LYS A 69 1.26 -3.04 -4.56
CA LYS A 69 1.59 -1.64 -4.27
C LYS A 69 1.40 -1.41 -2.77
N ILE A 70 2.21 -0.52 -2.22
CA ILE A 70 2.06 -0.07 -0.83
C ILE A 70 1.49 1.34 -0.86
N TRP A 71 0.38 1.55 -0.18
CA TRP A 71 -0.31 2.82 -0.08
C TRP A 71 -0.19 3.40 1.33
N LYS A 72 0.23 4.63 1.44
CA LYS A 72 0.06 5.40 2.67
C LYS A 72 -1.34 5.98 2.70
N ILE A 73 -2.04 5.87 3.83
CA ILE A 73 -3.34 6.53 4.05
C ILE A 73 -3.36 7.28 5.39
N SER A 74 -4.02 8.44 5.39
CA SER A 74 -4.38 9.19 6.59
C SER A 74 -5.90 9.23 6.72
N ILE A 75 -6.46 8.45 7.66
CA ILE A 75 -7.90 8.41 7.90
C ILE A 75 -8.29 9.50 8.89
N ASN A 76 -8.92 10.55 8.36
CA ASN A 76 -9.35 11.72 9.13
C ASN A 76 -8.21 12.40 9.92
N GLY A 77 -7.10 12.63 9.21
CA GLY A 77 -5.90 13.25 9.79
C GLY A 77 -5.05 12.28 10.62
N THR A 78 -4.23 12.84 11.49
CA THR A 78 -3.30 12.10 12.34
C THR A 78 -3.76 11.97 13.79
N ALA A 79 -4.79 12.70 14.20
CA ALA A 79 -5.39 12.56 15.54
C ALA A 79 -6.14 11.24 15.68
N ASP A 80 -6.29 10.76 16.91
CA ASP A 80 -7.20 9.65 17.22
C ASP A 80 -8.65 10.10 17.09
N THR A 81 -9.29 9.74 15.98
CA THR A 81 -10.65 10.17 15.63
C THR A 81 -11.64 9.02 15.68
N PRO A 82 -12.93 9.29 15.96
CA PRO A 82 -13.97 8.26 15.89
C PRO A 82 -14.02 7.58 14.52
N THR A 83 -13.86 8.35 13.42
CA THR A 83 -13.81 7.82 12.04
C THR A 83 -12.69 6.79 11.86
N ARG A 84 -11.46 7.07 12.31
CA ARG A 84 -10.35 6.13 12.20
C ARG A 84 -10.59 4.88 13.04
N ARG A 85 -11.03 5.03 14.30
CA ARG A 85 -11.36 3.88 15.14
C ARG A 85 -12.44 2.99 14.51
N TYR A 86 -13.47 3.61 13.95
CA TYR A 86 -14.51 2.89 13.23
C TYR A 86 -13.90 2.08 12.06
N CYS A 87 -13.11 2.72 11.20
CA CYS A 87 -12.49 2.08 10.04
C CYS A 87 -11.61 0.87 10.43
N LEU A 88 -10.79 1.01 11.47
CA LEU A 88 -9.95 -0.09 11.95
C LEU A 88 -10.79 -1.23 12.54
N ALA A 89 -11.86 -0.93 13.25
CA ALA A 89 -12.74 -1.94 13.87
C ALA A 89 -13.64 -2.68 12.86
N HIS A 90 -13.92 -2.08 11.70
CA HIS A 90 -14.86 -2.62 10.70
C HIS A 90 -14.20 -3.05 9.39
N ASN A 91 -12.87 -3.25 9.40
CA ASN A 91 -12.12 -3.73 8.23
C ASN A 91 -12.36 -2.90 6.98
N GLU A 92 -12.26 -1.58 7.10
CA GLU A 92 -12.37 -0.67 5.97
C GLU A 92 -11.47 0.56 6.11
N ALA A 93 -11.21 1.23 5.01
CA ALA A 93 -10.63 2.55 4.94
C ALA A 93 -11.62 3.52 4.31
N ARG A 94 -11.69 4.75 4.83
CA ARG A 94 -12.56 5.80 4.30
C ARG A 94 -11.80 7.08 4.08
N ILE A 95 -12.23 7.82 3.07
CA ILE A 95 -11.76 9.19 2.81
C ILE A 95 -12.94 10.15 2.63
N GLY A 96 -12.65 11.43 2.82
CA GLY A 96 -13.61 12.50 2.66
C GLY A 96 -13.92 12.84 1.21
N TRP A 97 -14.37 14.06 0.98
CA TRP A 97 -14.82 14.59 -0.33
C TRP A 97 -16.11 13.95 -0.85
N GLY A 98 -16.99 13.47 0.02
CA GLY A 98 -18.25 12.83 -0.36
C GLY A 98 -19.11 13.62 -1.35
N SER A 99 -19.02 14.96 -1.35
CA SER A 99 -19.71 15.82 -2.31
C SER A 99 -19.30 15.62 -3.78
N THR A 100 -18.24 14.83 -4.05
CA THR A 100 -17.91 14.41 -5.42
C THR A 100 -18.88 13.37 -5.97
N GLY A 101 -19.62 12.69 -5.08
CA GLY A 101 -20.45 11.54 -5.43
C GLY A 101 -19.63 10.29 -5.74
N ASP A 102 -20.28 9.29 -6.33
CA ASP A 102 -19.67 7.99 -6.61
C ASP A 102 -18.61 8.10 -7.72
N LEU A 103 -17.35 7.82 -7.37
CA LEU A 103 -16.20 7.85 -8.29
C LEU A 103 -16.15 6.64 -9.23
N ALA A 104 -16.99 5.63 -9.06
CA ALA A 104 -17.19 4.58 -10.05
C ALA A 104 -18.03 5.05 -11.24
N ASN A 105 -18.77 6.13 -11.07
CA ASN A 105 -19.55 6.76 -12.15
C ASN A 105 -18.63 7.70 -12.94
N GLN A 106 -18.41 7.45 -14.23
CA GLN A 106 -17.53 8.23 -15.11
C GLN A 106 -17.88 9.74 -15.22
N LYS A 107 -19.05 10.15 -14.75
CA LYS A 107 -19.47 11.55 -14.78
C LYS A 107 -19.06 12.39 -13.56
N TYR A 108 -18.42 11.79 -12.54
CA TYR A 108 -18.02 12.55 -11.36
C TYR A 108 -17.06 13.71 -11.69
N GLU A 109 -16.22 13.56 -12.71
CA GLU A 109 -15.29 14.59 -13.16
C GLU A 109 -15.97 15.82 -13.77
N GLU A 110 -17.24 15.69 -14.21
CA GLU A 110 -18.02 16.77 -14.75
C GLU A 110 -18.61 17.67 -13.66
N GLY A 111 -18.67 17.17 -12.41
CA GLY A 111 -19.25 17.87 -11.27
C GLY A 111 -18.46 19.12 -10.86
N ASP A 112 -19.18 20.20 -10.53
CA ASP A 112 -18.56 21.47 -10.13
C ASP A 112 -17.71 21.35 -8.88
N TYR A 113 -18.11 20.50 -7.93
CA TYR A 113 -17.33 20.27 -6.71
C TYR A 113 -15.98 19.61 -7.05
N TYR A 114 -15.96 18.54 -7.86
CA TYR A 114 -14.72 17.89 -8.26
C TYR A 114 -13.80 18.87 -9.02
N LYS A 115 -14.35 19.68 -9.91
CA LYS A 115 -13.59 20.71 -10.68
C LYS A 115 -12.97 21.77 -9.77
N SER A 116 -13.62 22.08 -8.64
CA SER A 116 -13.13 23.06 -7.68
C SER A 116 -11.96 22.53 -6.82
N LEU A 117 -11.74 21.21 -6.78
CA LEU A 117 -10.68 20.59 -5.99
C LEU A 117 -9.29 20.87 -6.56
N GLY A 118 -8.30 20.95 -5.67
CA GLY A 118 -6.90 21.02 -6.05
C GLY A 118 -6.40 19.70 -6.68
N SER A 119 -5.27 19.77 -7.38
CA SER A 119 -4.67 18.60 -8.05
C SER A 119 -4.36 17.45 -7.07
N ASN A 120 -3.90 17.77 -5.85
CA ASN A 120 -3.62 16.78 -4.82
C ASN A 120 -4.87 16.04 -4.34
N ASP A 121 -5.99 16.73 -4.19
CA ASP A 121 -7.26 16.13 -3.77
C ASP A 121 -7.81 15.23 -4.86
N ARG A 122 -7.82 15.72 -6.11
CA ARG A 122 -8.24 14.92 -7.27
C ARG A 122 -7.36 13.65 -7.43
N SER A 123 -6.04 13.80 -7.30
CA SER A 123 -5.11 12.66 -7.33
C SER A 123 -5.37 11.69 -6.18
N THR A 124 -5.72 12.17 -4.98
CA THR A 124 -6.10 11.33 -3.85
C THR A 124 -7.36 10.51 -4.14
N LEU A 125 -8.40 11.14 -4.68
CA LEU A 125 -9.65 10.48 -5.04
C LEU A 125 -9.43 9.42 -6.11
N ASN A 126 -8.68 9.75 -7.17
CA ASN A 126 -8.39 8.81 -8.25
C ASN A 126 -7.55 7.62 -7.73
N SER A 127 -6.51 7.87 -6.95
CA SER A 127 -5.72 6.79 -6.36
C SER A 127 -6.56 5.86 -5.48
N PHE A 128 -7.46 6.41 -4.66
CA PHE A 128 -8.32 5.61 -3.80
C PHE A 128 -9.35 4.80 -4.58
N ALA A 129 -9.98 5.38 -5.60
CA ALA A 129 -11.08 4.76 -6.30
C ALA A 129 -10.64 3.90 -7.51
N GLN A 130 -9.56 4.28 -8.20
CA GLN A 130 -9.17 3.68 -9.47
C GLN A 130 -7.85 2.91 -9.41
N ASP A 131 -6.81 3.48 -8.74
CA ASP A 131 -5.46 2.92 -8.81
C ASP A 131 -5.20 1.83 -7.78
N MET A 132 -5.88 1.92 -6.61
CA MET A 132 -5.76 0.96 -5.52
C MET A 132 -6.53 -0.31 -5.88
N GLU A 133 -5.88 -1.46 -5.79
CA GLU A 133 -6.46 -2.76 -6.19
C GLU A 133 -6.54 -3.73 -5.00
N PRO A 134 -7.49 -4.68 -5.02
CA PRO A 134 -7.49 -5.78 -4.05
C PRO A 134 -6.15 -6.51 -4.05
N GLY A 135 -5.63 -6.80 -2.85
CA GLY A 135 -4.31 -7.37 -2.64
C GLY A 135 -3.18 -6.36 -2.48
N ASP A 136 -3.44 -5.06 -2.65
CA ASP A 136 -2.49 -4.01 -2.28
C ASP A 136 -2.38 -3.84 -0.77
N ILE A 137 -1.24 -3.33 -0.31
CA ILE A 137 -0.97 -3.04 1.10
C ILE A 137 -1.37 -1.61 1.42
N VAL A 138 -1.98 -1.41 2.58
CA VAL A 138 -2.32 -0.09 3.10
C VAL A 138 -1.65 0.14 4.44
N ILE A 139 -0.90 1.22 4.55
CA ILE A 139 -0.32 1.72 5.80
C ILE A 139 -1.15 2.92 6.28
N CYS A 140 -1.94 2.72 7.33
CA CYS A 140 -2.61 3.81 8.03
C CYS A 140 -1.65 4.46 9.02
N ILE A 141 -1.56 5.79 9.00
CA ILE A 141 -0.61 6.53 9.83
C ILE A 141 -1.27 7.12 11.08
N ARG A 142 -0.49 7.15 12.18
CA ARG A 142 -0.80 7.89 13.43
C ARG A 142 -0.25 9.31 13.38
N SER A 143 0.91 9.48 12.75
CA SER A 143 1.56 10.76 12.49
C SER A 143 2.36 10.69 11.20
N VAL A 144 3.03 11.75 10.81
CA VAL A 144 3.94 11.73 9.64
C VAL A 144 5.13 10.80 9.81
N GLU A 145 5.38 10.30 11.01
CA GLU A 145 6.46 9.35 11.32
C GLU A 145 5.96 7.98 11.77
N LEU A 146 4.76 7.89 12.34
CA LEU A 146 4.30 6.69 13.03
C LEU A 146 3.23 5.95 12.26
N ILE A 147 3.43 4.65 12.12
CA ILE A 147 2.45 3.70 11.60
C ILE A 147 1.41 3.40 12.69
N GLU A 148 0.13 3.45 12.36
CA GLU A 148 -0.98 3.04 13.20
C GLU A 148 -1.39 1.60 12.94
N ALA A 149 -1.66 1.30 11.67
CA ALA A 149 -2.14 0.00 11.25
C ALA A 149 -1.61 -0.35 9.84
N ILE A 150 -1.55 -1.64 9.57
CA ILE A 150 -1.19 -2.17 8.26
C ILE A 150 -2.24 -3.20 7.87
N GLY A 151 -2.75 -3.09 6.64
CA GLY A 151 -3.77 -4.00 6.13
C GLY A 151 -3.60 -4.28 4.65
N VAL A 152 -4.46 -5.17 4.16
CA VAL A 152 -4.56 -5.55 2.75
C VAL A 152 -5.91 -5.08 2.22
N VAL A 153 -5.92 -4.42 1.07
CA VAL A 153 -7.16 -4.09 0.37
C VAL A 153 -7.88 -5.39 0.03
N SER A 154 -9.04 -5.63 0.61
CA SER A 154 -9.80 -6.88 0.47
C SER A 154 -10.95 -6.81 -0.53
N GLY A 155 -11.24 -5.61 -1.07
CA GLY A 155 -12.36 -5.44 -1.99
C GLY A 155 -12.25 -4.20 -2.86
N GLN A 156 -13.22 -4.09 -3.77
CA GLN A 156 -13.33 -2.96 -4.68
C GLN A 156 -13.81 -1.70 -3.96
N TYR A 157 -13.53 -0.53 -4.57
CA TYR A 157 -14.07 0.74 -4.15
C TYR A 157 -15.61 0.70 -4.14
N ARG A 158 -16.22 1.37 -3.15
CA ARG A 158 -17.66 1.63 -3.10
C ARG A 158 -17.93 3.03 -2.54
N PHE A 159 -19.08 3.58 -2.91
CA PHE A 159 -19.61 4.82 -2.37
C PHE A 159 -20.81 4.52 -1.48
N GLU A 160 -20.81 5.05 -0.27
CA GLU A 160 -21.92 4.90 0.67
C GLU A 160 -22.53 6.27 0.95
N GLN A 161 -23.77 6.45 0.52
CA GLN A 161 -24.49 7.72 0.70
C GLN A 161 -24.72 8.01 2.19
N ASP A 162 -25.08 6.99 2.94
CA ASP A 162 -25.27 7.08 4.39
C ASP A 162 -24.00 6.56 5.10
N VAL A 163 -23.43 7.37 5.97
CA VAL A 163 -22.26 6.98 6.75
C VAL A 163 -22.68 6.42 8.12
N PRO A 164 -21.94 5.43 8.65
CA PRO A 164 -22.22 4.89 9.98
C PRO A 164 -22.01 5.92 11.10
N GLY A 165 -22.70 5.72 12.23
CA GLY A 165 -22.53 6.57 13.40
C GLY A 165 -21.07 6.61 13.90
N GLY A 166 -20.57 7.82 14.17
CA GLY A 166 -19.18 8.05 14.56
C GLY A 166 -18.21 8.27 13.41
N VAL A 167 -18.64 8.02 12.18
CA VAL A 167 -17.90 8.38 10.96
C VAL A 167 -18.29 9.80 10.55
N ARG A 168 -17.33 10.57 10.07
CA ARG A 168 -17.54 11.92 9.54
C ARG A 168 -18.45 11.89 8.31
N ASP A 169 -19.42 12.77 8.22
CA ASP A 169 -20.49 12.77 7.21
C ASP A 169 -19.96 12.79 5.76
N ASP A 170 -18.81 13.42 5.51
CA ASP A 170 -18.19 13.50 4.19
C ASP A 170 -17.31 12.30 3.82
N TYR A 171 -17.18 11.27 4.71
CA TYR A 171 -16.33 10.07 4.53
C TYR A 171 -17.13 8.93 3.87
N GLN A 172 -17.68 9.21 2.70
CA GLN A 172 -18.57 8.34 1.94
C GLN A 172 -17.82 7.39 0.99
N HIS A 173 -16.55 7.68 0.67
CA HIS A 173 -15.71 6.83 -0.17
C HIS A 173 -15.09 5.74 0.68
N VAL A 174 -15.28 4.46 0.29
CA VAL A 174 -14.94 3.29 1.10
C VAL A 174 -14.13 2.28 0.30
N ARG A 175 -13.10 1.73 0.93
CA ARG A 175 -12.36 0.53 0.51
C ARG A 175 -12.41 -0.51 1.62
N PRO A 176 -12.84 -1.74 1.37
CA PRO A 176 -12.64 -2.84 2.29
C PRO A 176 -11.15 -3.10 2.49
N VAL A 177 -10.72 -3.22 3.73
CA VAL A 177 -9.32 -3.49 4.11
C VAL A 177 -9.32 -4.52 5.22
N ASN A 178 -8.62 -5.62 5.04
CA ASN A 178 -8.33 -6.53 6.13
C ASN A 178 -7.09 -6.01 6.89
N TRP A 179 -7.31 -5.48 8.09
CA TRP A 179 -6.21 -4.97 8.92
C TRP A 179 -5.46 -6.14 9.55
N LEU A 180 -4.20 -6.34 9.14
CA LEU A 180 -3.32 -7.39 9.64
C LEU A 180 -2.61 -6.99 10.93
N TYR A 181 -2.32 -5.72 11.10
CA TYR A 181 -1.66 -5.15 12.27
C TYR A 181 -2.38 -3.89 12.69
N THR A 182 -2.66 -3.75 13.98
CA THR A 182 -3.17 -2.52 14.60
C THR A 182 -2.26 -2.11 15.76
N ASP A 183 -2.38 -0.87 16.22
CA ASP A 183 -1.53 -0.33 17.30
C ASP A 183 -0.02 -0.57 17.06
N VAL A 184 0.40 -0.43 15.81
CA VAL A 184 1.79 -0.72 15.40
C VAL A 184 2.77 0.17 16.14
N GLY A 185 2.56 1.50 16.12
CA GLY A 185 3.38 2.46 16.85
C GLY A 185 4.85 2.53 16.44
N LEU A 186 5.23 1.98 15.28
CA LEU A 186 6.60 2.00 14.77
C LEU A 186 6.85 3.23 13.90
N SER A 187 8.08 3.73 13.96
CA SER A 187 8.54 4.79 13.06
C SER A 187 8.73 4.26 11.65
N ILE A 188 8.36 5.05 10.64
CA ILE A 188 8.64 4.71 9.23
C ILE A 188 10.06 5.08 8.80
N LEU A 189 10.73 5.95 9.55
CA LEU A 189 12.02 6.52 9.16
C LEU A 189 13.06 5.47 8.74
N PRO A 190 13.25 4.35 9.49
CA PRO A 190 14.25 3.33 9.12
C PRO A 190 13.99 2.67 7.76
N LEU A 191 12.74 2.61 7.32
CA LEU A 191 12.35 2.04 6.02
C LEU A 191 12.27 3.08 4.91
N ASN A 192 12.11 4.35 5.24
CA ASN A 192 11.80 5.42 4.31
C ASN A 192 12.95 6.41 4.14
N ASP A 193 14.20 5.93 4.22
CA ASP A 193 15.43 6.73 4.07
C ASP A 193 15.43 7.97 4.97
N ASP A 194 15.13 7.80 6.26
CA ASP A 194 14.96 8.86 7.25
C ASP A 194 13.99 9.99 6.82
N THR A 195 13.07 9.69 5.92
CA THR A 195 12.11 10.65 5.40
C THR A 195 10.71 10.40 5.99
N GLN A 196 10.09 11.46 6.49
CA GLN A 196 8.72 11.44 6.98
C GLN A 196 7.70 11.23 5.85
N PHE A 197 6.53 10.71 6.19
CA PHE A 197 5.39 10.73 5.29
C PHE A 197 4.94 12.17 4.98
N THR A 198 4.48 12.40 3.76
CA THR A 198 3.86 13.68 3.41
C THR A 198 2.46 13.80 4.02
N GLN A 199 1.95 15.04 4.12
CA GLN A 199 0.59 15.28 4.62
C GLN A 199 -0.52 14.90 3.63
N LYS A 200 -0.18 14.58 2.36
CA LYS A 200 -1.17 14.11 1.37
C LYS A 200 -1.92 12.90 1.92
N THR A 201 -3.23 12.87 1.77
CA THR A 201 -4.09 11.83 2.36
C THR A 201 -3.73 10.44 1.87
N ILE A 202 -3.53 10.24 0.56
CA ILE A 202 -3.14 8.96 -0.04
C ILE A 202 -2.07 9.18 -1.09
N TYR A 203 -1.08 8.29 -1.10
CA TYR A 203 -0.13 8.15 -2.20
C TYR A 203 0.57 6.80 -2.14
N PRO A 204 1.08 6.28 -3.28
CA PRO A 204 1.87 5.05 -3.30
C PRO A 204 3.25 5.28 -2.70
N ILE A 205 3.77 4.26 -2.00
CA ILE A 205 5.13 4.21 -1.47
C ILE A 205 5.93 3.26 -2.36
N ASP A 206 7.07 3.71 -2.85
CA ASP A 206 7.96 2.97 -3.76
C ASP A 206 9.38 2.77 -3.21
N ARG A 207 9.68 3.32 -2.02
CA ARG A 207 11.00 3.27 -1.41
C ARG A 207 11.36 1.93 -0.76
N PHE A 208 10.36 1.13 -0.41
CA PHE A 208 10.55 -0.18 0.18
C PHE A 208 9.46 -1.14 -0.30
N SER A 209 9.76 -2.42 -0.24
CA SER A 209 8.83 -3.49 -0.60
C SER A 209 8.02 -3.98 0.60
N TRP A 210 7.00 -4.80 0.31
CA TRP A 210 6.27 -5.52 1.35
C TRP A 210 7.21 -6.43 2.19
N SER A 211 8.17 -7.10 1.56
CA SER A 211 9.16 -7.91 2.26
C SER A 211 9.99 -7.10 3.25
N ASP A 212 10.43 -5.89 2.88
CA ASP A 212 11.20 -5.02 3.76
C ASP A 212 10.37 -4.61 4.98
N LEU A 213 9.10 -4.26 4.75
CA LEU A 213 8.16 -3.91 5.83
C LEU A 213 7.95 -5.09 6.80
N LEU A 214 7.78 -6.31 6.26
CA LEU A 214 7.61 -7.51 7.09
C LEU A 214 8.82 -7.80 7.96
N VAL A 215 10.02 -7.76 7.38
CA VAL A 215 11.27 -7.95 8.13
C VAL A 215 11.36 -6.91 9.25
N TYR A 216 11.02 -5.66 8.97
CA TYR A 216 11.03 -4.60 9.97
C TYR A 216 10.03 -4.84 11.11
N LEU A 217 8.80 -5.28 10.78
CA LEU A 217 7.78 -5.64 11.77
C LEU A 217 8.25 -6.80 12.67
N GLN A 218 8.77 -7.87 12.09
CA GLN A 218 9.30 -9.03 12.82
C GLN A 218 10.45 -8.64 13.75
N GLN A 219 11.43 -7.89 13.26
CA GLN A 219 12.54 -7.40 14.06
C GLN A 219 12.10 -6.49 15.20
N SER A 220 10.97 -5.79 15.03
CA SER A 220 10.35 -4.94 16.04
C SER A 220 9.40 -5.71 16.97
N GLY A 221 9.32 -7.04 16.86
CA GLY A 221 8.47 -7.90 17.70
C GLY A 221 6.97 -7.77 17.43
N LYS A 222 6.58 -7.24 16.27
CA LYS A 222 5.17 -7.12 15.89
C LYS A 222 4.68 -8.42 15.26
N GLN A 223 3.49 -8.85 15.70
CA GLN A 223 2.81 -10.03 15.17
C GLN A 223 1.51 -9.59 14.48
N PRO A 224 1.10 -10.27 13.40
CA PRO A 224 -0.19 -10.03 12.79
C PRO A 224 -1.32 -10.40 13.76
N LEU A 225 -2.48 -9.79 13.58
CA LEU A 225 -3.70 -10.19 14.27
C LEU A 225 -4.02 -11.64 13.93
N GLU A 226 -4.46 -12.41 14.92
CA GLU A 226 -4.97 -13.76 14.69
C GLU A 226 -6.21 -13.68 13.77
N ALA A 227 -6.27 -14.54 12.75
CA ALA A 227 -7.33 -14.58 11.75
C ALA A 227 -8.64 -15.15 12.32
#